data_b7f4a4dd86357de49d70928e65df3d3a
#
_entry.id   b7f4a4dd86357de49d70928e65df3d3a
#
_cell.length_a   1.000
_cell.length_b   1.000
_cell.length_c   1.000
_cell.angle_alpha   90.00
_cell.angle_beta   90.00
_cell.angle_gamma   90.00
#
_symmetry.space_group_name_H-M   'P 1'
#
loop_
_entity.id
_entity.type
_entity.pdbx_description
1 polymer ?
#
loop_
_entity_poly.entity_id
_entity_poly.type
_entity_poly.pdbx_seq_one_letter_code
_entity_poly.pdbx_strand_id
1 'polypeptide(L)'
;MSNDTILSGIEPEVAEQIATRRGALRSFGLAAAAASFPVAFAAGARKAFAQDGGGLPQQVVDVLTFALTLEQLENAYYEQALQADGLIPDDTREVFETIQGHEAEHVSFLEEALGDKAGKAPKLDFTAGGKFQPFKNYDQFLLLSQAFEDTGQRAYRGQAPELVAAPDVLTQALTIHSVEARHAARVRRLRELTAWIPREQPDVPAAVKPTYAGMGQTKKYGVDVPQVSTVDPVQVTEAFDEPLTKQEVLKIVKPFLA
;
A
#
# COMPACT_ATOMS: atom_id res chain seq x y z
N MET A 1 -7.53 35.08 -25.33
CA MET A 1 -7.01 33.72 -24.98
C MET A 1 -8.14 33.01 -24.28
N SER A 2 -8.78 32.06 -24.98
CA SER A 2 -9.97 31.36 -24.48
C SER A 2 -9.56 30.43 -23.33
N ASN A 3 -10.23 30.55 -22.19
CA ASN A 3 -10.17 29.59 -21.09
C ASN A 3 -10.95 28.33 -21.50
N ASP A 4 -10.39 27.51 -22.38
CA ASP A 4 -10.89 26.16 -22.59
C ASP A 4 -10.50 25.31 -21.35
N THR A 5 -11.45 25.16 -20.45
CA THR A 5 -11.33 24.22 -19.33
C THR A 5 -11.41 22.79 -19.87
N ILE A 6 -10.64 21.88 -19.28
CA ILE A 6 -10.61 20.43 -19.58
C ILE A 6 -12.03 19.79 -19.61
N LEU A 7 -13.04 20.51 -19.13
CA LEU A 7 -14.43 20.06 -19.05
C LEU A 7 -15.31 20.51 -20.23
N SER A 8 -14.79 21.30 -21.20
CA SER A 8 -15.58 21.83 -22.32
C SER A 8 -16.03 20.78 -23.34
N GLY A 9 -15.56 19.53 -23.23
CA GLY A 9 -15.98 18.40 -24.07
C GLY A 9 -16.81 17.33 -23.37
N ILE A 10 -17.24 17.57 -22.12
CA ILE A 10 -18.04 16.61 -21.37
C ILE A 10 -19.53 16.95 -21.53
N GLU A 11 -20.35 15.95 -21.86
CA GLU A 11 -21.80 16.08 -21.93
C GLU A 11 -22.37 16.72 -20.65
N PRO A 12 -23.32 17.66 -20.75
CA PRO A 12 -23.85 18.42 -19.60
C PRO A 12 -24.36 17.54 -18.45
N GLU A 13 -24.99 16.39 -18.75
CA GLU A 13 -25.46 15.44 -17.75
C GLU A 13 -24.33 14.81 -16.93
N VAL A 14 -23.19 14.52 -17.57
CA VAL A 14 -22.01 13.96 -16.89
C VAL A 14 -21.33 15.02 -16.04
N ALA A 15 -21.27 16.26 -16.55
CA ALA A 15 -20.73 17.40 -15.79
C ALA A 15 -21.56 17.70 -14.54
N GLU A 16 -22.89 17.60 -14.63
CA GLU A 16 -23.82 17.78 -13.50
C GLU A 16 -23.70 16.64 -12.47
N GLN A 17 -23.54 15.39 -12.92
CA GLN A 17 -23.29 14.25 -12.02
C GLN A 17 -21.95 14.38 -11.27
N ILE A 18 -20.91 14.91 -11.92
CA ILE A 18 -19.62 15.17 -11.28
C ILE A 18 -19.74 16.35 -10.30
N ALA A 19 -20.47 17.39 -10.63
CA ALA A 19 -20.68 18.56 -9.78
C ALA A 19 -21.52 18.22 -8.54
N THR A 20 -22.59 17.38 -8.69
CA THR A 20 -23.42 16.93 -7.56
C THR A 20 -22.67 15.97 -6.63
N ARG A 21 -21.79 15.11 -7.14
CA ARG A 21 -20.92 14.28 -6.30
C ARG A 21 -19.91 15.12 -5.50
N ARG A 22 -19.33 16.16 -6.11
CA ARG A 22 -18.49 17.13 -5.40
C ARG A 22 -19.27 17.97 -4.39
N GLY A 23 -20.51 18.32 -4.69
CA GLY A 23 -21.42 19.01 -3.79
C GLY A 23 -21.82 18.14 -2.59
N ALA A 24 -22.12 16.87 -2.81
CA ALA A 24 -22.44 15.90 -1.77
C ALA A 24 -21.24 15.68 -0.80
N LEU A 25 -20.01 15.61 -1.33
CA LEU A 25 -18.80 15.50 -0.51
C LEU A 25 -18.51 16.76 0.34
N ARG A 26 -18.98 17.93 -0.08
CA ARG A 26 -18.88 19.17 0.72
C ARG A 26 -19.98 19.32 1.75
N SER A 27 -21.13 18.67 1.57
CA SER A 27 -22.30 18.77 2.47
C SER A 27 -22.28 17.76 3.61
N PHE A 28 -21.54 16.65 3.47
CA PHE A 28 -21.24 15.74 4.56
C PHE A 28 -19.98 16.26 5.25
N GLY A 29 -20.18 16.88 6.42
CA GLY A 29 -19.08 17.40 7.24
C GLY A 29 -17.97 16.34 7.39
N LEU A 30 -16.74 16.76 7.17
CA LEU A 30 -15.52 15.94 7.13
C LEU A 30 -15.26 15.03 8.34
N ALA A 31 -16.01 15.14 9.41
CA ALA A 31 -15.77 14.41 10.67
C ALA A 31 -16.57 13.11 10.84
N ALA A 32 -17.62 12.87 10.04
CA ALA A 32 -18.48 11.68 10.20
C ALA A 32 -18.34 10.63 9.08
N ALA A 33 -17.73 10.99 7.96
CA ALA A 33 -17.61 10.11 6.79
C ALA A 33 -16.36 9.20 6.82
N ALA A 34 -15.32 9.57 7.57
CA ALA A 34 -14.10 8.78 7.65
C ALA A 34 -14.29 7.44 8.40
N ALA A 35 -15.16 7.40 9.41
CA ALA A 35 -15.32 6.23 10.28
C ALA A 35 -16.35 5.19 9.78
N SER A 36 -17.17 5.49 8.77
CA SER A 36 -18.29 4.62 8.39
C SER A 36 -18.15 3.95 7.01
N PHE A 37 -17.26 4.43 6.16
CA PHE A 37 -17.10 3.91 4.79
C PHE A 37 -16.43 2.54 4.72
N PRO A 38 -15.35 2.26 5.48
CA PRO A 38 -14.69 0.96 5.46
C PRO A 38 -15.57 -0.16 6.02
N VAL A 39 -16.26 0.10 7.13
CA VAL A 39 -17.14 -0.89 7.80
C VAL A 39 -18.33 -1.28 6.90
N ALA A 40 -18.96 -0.32 6.23
CA ALA A 40 -20.07 -0.62 5.31
C ALA A 40 -19.60 -1.39 4.09
N PHE A 41 -18.36 -1.19 3.66
CA PHE A 41 -17.77 -1.82 2.50
C PHE A 41 -17.30 -3.25 2.81
N ALA A 42 -16.64 -3.47 3.95
CA ALA A 42 -16.25 -4.79 4.43
C ALA A 42 -17.48 -5.67 4.74
N ALA A 43 -18.54 -5.10 5.32
CA ALA A 43 -19.81 -5.79 5.50
C ALA A 43 -20.47 -6.17 4.17
N GLY A 44 -20.29 -5.36 3.12
CA GLY A 44 -20.71 -5.67 1.76
C GLY A 44 -19.95 -6.84 1.17
N ALA A 45 -18.64 -6.89 1.34
CA ALA A 45 -17.79 -7.99 0.91
C ALA A 45 -18.18 -9.29 1.63
N ARG A 46 -18.30 -9.29 2.96
CA ARG A 46 -18.79 -10.47 3.71
C ARG A 46 -20.16 -10.95 3.23
N LYS A 47 -21.07 -10.04 2.95
CA LYS A 47 -22.42 -10.38 2.47
C LYS A 47 -22.41 -10.99 1.07
N ALA A 48 -21.55 -10.48 0.16
CA ALA A 48 -21.37 -11.05 -1.16
C ALA A 48 -20.84 -12.49 -1.09
N PHE A 49 -19.87 -12.76 -0.19
CA PHE A 49 -19.31 -14.10 0.01
C PHE A 49 -20.18 -15.03 0.86
N ALA A 50 -21.07 -14.49 1.71
CA ALA A 50 -22.02 -15.30 2.50
C ALA A 50 -23.25 -15.75 1.68
N GLN A 51 -23.60 -15.04 0.60
CA GLN A 51 -24.77 -15.39 -0.24
C GLN A 51 -24.61 -16.71 -1.00
N ASP A 52 -23.37 -17.13 -1.30
CA ASP A 52 -23.11 -18.40 -2.01
C ASP A 52 -22.99 -19.63 -1.07
N GLY A 53 -23.22 -19.47 0.24
CA GLY A 53 -23.27 -20.58 1.21
C GLY A 53 -21.95 -21.30 1.46
N GLY A 54 -20.84 -20.90 0.83
CA GLY A 54 -19.55 -21.59 0.84
C GLY A 54 -18.42 -20.91 1.63
N GLY A 55 -18.60 -19.68 2.07
CA GLY A 55 -17.51 -18.89 2.65
C GLY A 55 -16.41 -18.54 1.64
N LEU A 56 -15.39 -17.79 2.08
CA LEU A 56 -14.24 -17.48 1.24
C LEU A 56 -13.45 -18.75 0.85
N PRO A 57 -13.06 -18.92 -0.42
CA PRO A 57 -12.13 -19.98 -0.82
C PRO A 57 -10.83 -19.92 0.02
N GLN A 58 -10.27 -21.08 0.36
CA GLN A 58 -9.07 -21.12 1.23
C GLN A 58 -7.91 -20.30 0.66
N GLN A 59 -7.70 -20.32 -0.65
CA GLN A 59 -6.69 -19.52 -1.33
C GLN A 59 -6.88 -18.01 -1.08
N VAL A 60 -8.11 -17.52 -1.11
CA VAL A 60 -8.45 -16.13 -0.81
C VAL A 60 -8.17 -15.80 0.66
N VAL A 61 -8.58 -16.71 1.58
CA VAL A 61 -8.27 -16.57 3.01
C VAL A 61 -6.77 -16.51 3.26
N ASP A 62 -5.98 -17.33 2.57
CA ASP A 62 -4.51 -17.36 2.70
C ASP A 62 -3.85 -16.08 2.21
N VAL A 63 -4.41 -15.45 1.15
CA VAL A 63 -3.95 -14.14 0.65
C VAL A 63 -4.33 -13.03 1.62
N LEU A 64 -5.59 -12.98 2.07
CA LEU A 64 -6.05 -11.94 3.00
C LEU A 64 -5.35 -12.02 4.35
N THR A 65 -5.10 -13.23 4.88
CA THR A 65 -4.36 -13.42 6.14
C THR A 65 -2.91 -12.95 6.00
N PHE A 66 -2.30 -13.21 4.84
CA PHE A 66 -0.96 -12.72 4.54
C PHE A 66 -0.95 -11.18 4.44
N ALA A 67 -1.90 -10.57 3.72
CA ALA A 67 -2.04 -9.13 3.65
C ALA A 67 -2.23 -8.52 5.05
N LEU A 68 -3.15 -9.08 5.86
CA LEU A 68 -3.39 -8.61 7.24
C LEU A 68 -2.11 -8.60 8.09
N THR A 69 -1.21 -9.55 7.90
CA THR A 69 0.08 -9.57 8.62
C THR A 69 0.95 -8.36 8.27
N LEU A 70 0.93 -7.92 7.00
CA LEU A 70 1.68 -6.75 6.54
C LEU A 70 1.05 -5.46 7.06
N GLU A 71 -0.25 -5.30 6.91
CA GLU A 71 -0.97 -4.12 7.40
C GLU A 71 -0.83 -3.96 8.93
N GLN A 72 -0.89 -5.06 9.69
CA GLN A 72 -0.66 -5.03 11.14
C GLN A 72 0.77 -4.61 11.49
N LEU A 73 1.77 -4.98 10.68
CA LEU A 73 3.14 -4.54 10.84
C LEU A 73 3.25 -3.03 10.58
N GLU A 74 2.70 -2.54 9.47
CA GLU A 74 2.77 -1.15 9.06
C GLU A 74 1.99 -0.24 10.02
N ASN A 75 0.77 -0.63 10.37
CA ASN A 75 -0.03 0.09 11.37
C ASN A 75 0.70 0.22 12.72
N ALA A 76 1.23 -0.88 13.26
CA ALA A 76 1.98 -0.86 14.53
C ALA A 76 3.28 -0.05 14.42
N TYR A 77 3.91 -0.03 13.27
CA TYR A 77 5.12 0.75 13.03
C TYR A 77 4.86 2.25 13.13
N TYR A 78 3.85 2.73 12.41
CA TYR A 78 3.47 4.15 12.45
C TYR A 78 2.88 4.56 13.80
N GLU A 79 2.07 3.71 14.43
CA GLU A 79 1.54 3.96 15.77
C GLU A 79 2.66 4.19 16.79
N GLN A 80 3.67 3.31 16.82
CA GLN A 80 4.82 3.46 17.72
C GLN A 80 5.66 4.70 17.41
N ALA A 81 5.84 5.02 16.14
CA ALA A 81 6.58 6.22 15.73
C ALA A 81 5.87 7.51 16.16
N LEU A 82 4.56 7.57 16.04
CA LEU A 82 3.75 8.71 16.47
C LEU A 82 3.72 8.90 17.99
N GLN A 83 3.94 7.82 18.76
CA GLN A 83 4.05 7.84 20.21
C GLN A 83 5.46 8.17 20.69
N ALA A 84 6.49 8.11 19.83
CA ALA A 84 7.87 8.39 20.18
C ALA A 84 8.13 9.91 20.29
N ASP A 85 8.41 10.39 21.49
CA ASP A 85 8.63 11.81 21.76
C ASP A 85 9.77 12.39 20.90
N GLY A 86 9.48 13.48 20.19
CA GLY A 86 10.47 14.22 19.41
C GLY A 86 11.04 13.48 18.20
N LEU A 87 10.49 12.33 17.82
CA LEU A 87 10.96 11.57 16.66
C LEU A 87 10.57 12.26 15.37
N ILE A 88 9.28 12.52 15.20
CA ILE A 88 8.70 13.05 13.95
C ILE A 88 8.60 14.58 14.06
N PRO A 89 9.22 15.35 13.15
CA PRO A 89 9.09 16.81 13.10
C PRO A 89 7.63 17.25 12.94
N ASP A 90 7.27 18.38 13.56
CA ASP A 90 5.90 18.89 13.57
C ASP A 90 5.34 19.15 12.17
N ASP A 91 6.19 19.62 11.24
CA ASP A 91 5.81 19.94 9.86
C ASP A 91 5.54 18.69 8.99
N THR A 92 5.94 17.52 9.44
CA THR A 92 5.72 16.24 8.74
C THR A 92 4.78 15.30 9.50
N ARG A 93 4.41 15.64 10.71
CA ARG A 93 3.63 14.78 11.61
C ARG A 93 2.27 14.40 11.01
N GLU A 94 1.54 15.36 10.45
CA GLU A 94 0.23 15.13 9.81
C GLU A 94 0.28 14.08 8.69
N VAL A 95 1.42 13.98 7.99
CA VAL A 95 1.61 12.96 6.95
C VAL A 95 1.55 11.56 7.56
N PHE A 96 2.26 11.34 8.67
CA PHE A 96 2.32 10.02 9.30
C PHE A 96 1.06 9.69 10.09
N GLU A 97 0.36 10.69 10.65
CA GLU A 97 -0.98 10.52 11.21
C GLU A 97 -1.97 10.08 10.13
N THR A 98 -1.87 10.63 8.92
CA THR A 98 -2.70 10.24 7.78
C THR A 98 -2.38 8.82 7.31
N ILE A 99 -1.09 8.47 7.15
CA ILE A 99 -0.67 7.13 6.73
C ILE A 99 -1.15 6.11 7.78
N GLN A 100 -0.85 6.33 9.07
CA GLN A 100 -1.28 5.43 10.14
C GLN A 100 -2.80 5.24 10.17
N GLY A 101 -3.58 6.31 9.95
CA GLY A 101 -5.02 6.22 9.82
C GLY A 101 -5.47 5.30 8.67
N HIS A 102 -4.78 5.35 7.51
CA HIS A 102 -5.05 4.46 6.40
C HIS A 102 -4.70 3.01 6.72
N GLU A 103 -3.54 2.75 7.37
CA GLU A 103 -3.15 1.40 7.77
C GLU A 103 -4.13 0.79 8.80
N ALA A 104 -4.61 1.60 9.75
CA ALA A 104 -5.64 1.16 10.69
C ALA A 104 -6.94 0.76 9.97
N GLU A 105 -7.34 1.49 8.93
CA GLU A 105 -8.51 1.16 8.11
C GLU A 105 -8.29 -0.09 7.26
N HIS A 106 -7.09 -0.30 6.70
CA HIS A 106 -6.72 -1.52 5.97
C HIS A 106 -6.79 -2.74 6.89
N VAL A 107 -6.22 -2.65 8.11
CA VAL A 107 -6.31 -3.71 9.12
C VAL A 107 -7.77 -4.03 9.45
N SER A 108 -8.57 -3.01 9.78
CA SER A 108 -9.99 -3.17 10.13
C SER A 108 -10.78 -3.85 8.99
N PHE A 109 -10.54 -3.44 7.76
CA PHE A 109 -11.16 -4.04 6.57
C PHE A 109 -10.81 -5.51 6.43
N LEU A 110 -9.52 -5.87 6.56
CA LEU A 110 -9.06 -7.26 6.41
C LEU A 110 -9.53 -8.14 7.55
N GLU A 111 -9.55 -7.65 8.80
CA GLU A 111 -10.08 -8.35 9.96
C GLU A 111 -11.58 -8.65 9.79
N GLU A 112 -12.34 -7.67 9.32
CA GLU A 112 -13.77 -7.85 9.07
C GLU A 112 -14.02 -8.84 7.91
N ALA A 113 -13.25 -8.77 6.83
CA ALA A 113 -13.36 -9.70 5.70
C ALA A 113 -13.03 -11.15 6.10
N LEU A 114 -12.04 -11.34 6.97
CA LEU A 114 -11.62 -12.65 7.48
C LEU A 114 -12.53 -13.18 8.61
N GLY A 115 -13.10 -12.29 9.43
CA GLY A 115 -13.86 -12.69 10.61
C GLY A 115 -13.04 -13.58 11.56
N ASP A 116 -13.58 -14.71 11.95
CA ASP A 116 -12.91 -15.65 12.89
C ASP A 116 -11.58 -16.21 12.34
N LYS A 117 -11.28 -16.02 11.06
CA LYS A 117 -10.04 -16.46 10.41
C LYS A 117 -8.92 -15.42 10.45
N ALA A 118 -9.16 -14.21 10.97
CA ALA A 118 -8.19 -13.12 10.99
C ALA A 118 -6.89 -13.46 11.74
N GLY A 119 -6.97 -14.33 12.75
CA GLY A 119 -5.81 -14.69 13.57
C GLY A 119 -5.42 -13.57 14.55
N LYS A 120 -4.28 -13.75 15.20
CA LYS A 120 -3.71 -12.75 16.12
C LYS A 120 -2.61 -11.98 15.42
N ALA A 121 -2.49 -10.69 15.75
CA ALA A 121 -1.38 -9.87 15.30
C ALA A 121 -0.02 -10.49 15.70
N PRO A 122 0.98 -10.45 14.80
CA PRO A 122 2.30 -10.97 15.08
C PRO A 122 3.00 -10.15 16.20
N LYS A 123 3.94 -10.77 16.90
CA LYS A 123 4.88 -10.01 17.72
C LYS A 123 5.91 -9.37 16.81
N LEU A 124 6.25 -8.11 17.07
CA LEU A 124 7.08 -7.30 16.19
C LEU A 124 8.33 -6.80 16.92
N ASP A 125 9.46 -6.81 16.21
CA ASP A 125 10.72 -6.19 16.61
C ASP A 125 11.23 -5.28 15.49
N PHE A 126 10.87 -4.01 15.52
CA PHE A 126 11.31 -3.03 14.52
C PHE A 126 12.78 -2.68 14.59
N THR A 127 13.51 -3.20 15.59
CA THR A 127 14.97 -3.07 15.64
C THR A 127 15.67 -4.10 14.74
N ALA A 128 14.96 -5.12 14.25
CA ALA A 128 15.52 -6.27 13.52
C ALA A 128 16.71 -6.90 14.25
N GLY A 129 16.54 -7.20 15.55
CA GLY A 129 17.57 -7.72 16.40
C GLY A 129 18.67 -6.70 16.75
N GLY A 130 18.30 -5.43 16.89
CA GLY A 130 19.21 -4.34 17.27
C GLY A 130 19.97 -3.68 16.11
N LYS A 131 19.62 -3.99 14.85
CA LYS A 131 20.24 -3.39 13.65
C LYS A 131 19.75 -1.98 13.39
N PHE A 132 18.54 -1.65 13.84
CA PHE A 132 17.90 -0.36 13.66
C PHE A 132 17.44 0.23 14.98
N GLN A 133 17.29 1.55 15.00
CA GLN A 133 16.66 2.31 16.08
C GLN A 133 15.62 3.30 15.51
N PRO A 134 14.58 2.80 14.82
CA PRO A 134 13.70 3.66 14.05
C PRO A 134 12.91 4.65 14.90
N PHE A 135 12.65 4.32 16.16
CA PHE A 135 11.92 5.22 17.08
C PHE A 135 12.83 6.16 17.89
N LYS A 136 14.13 6.21 17.53
CA LYS A 136 15.12 7.16 18.09
C LYS A 136 15.86 7.94 17.01
N ASN A 137 15.70 7.57 15.76
CA ASN A 137 16.41 8.18 14.63
C ASN A 137 15.45 8.33 13.46
N TYR A 138 15.13 9.58 13.09
CA TYR A 138 14.16 9.91 12.07
C TYR A 138 14.56 9.39 10.68
N ASP A 139 15.85 9.42 10.31
CA ASP A 139 16.31 8.90 9.02
C ASP A 139 16.10 7.37 8.93
N GLN A 140 16.32 6.64 10.04
CA GLN A 140 16.05 5.21 10.08
C GLN A 140 14.55 4.91 10.08
N PHE A 141 13.75 5.76 10.73
CA PHE A 141 12.28 5.69 10.63
C PHE A 141 11.84 5.86 9.18
N LEU A 142 12.27 6.90 8.50
CA LEU A 142 11.94 7.13 7.09
C LEU A 142 12.43 6.00 6.17
N LEU A 143 13.62 5.46 6.44
CA LEU A 143 14.19 4.35 5.66
C LEU A 143 13.32 3.09 5.76
N LEU A 144 12.91 2.71 6.98
CA LEU A 144 12.06 1.54 7.18
C LEU A 144 10.63 1.79 6.71
N SER A 145 10.08 3.00 6.91
CA SER A 145 8.80 3.38 6.30
C SER A 145 8.81 3.13 4.80
N GLN A 146 9.81 3.67 4.09
CA GLN A 146 9.93 3.45 2.65
C GLN A 146 10.02 1.96 2.29
N ALA A 147 10.79 1.18 3.05
CA ALA A 147 10.98 -0.24 2.75
C ALA A 147 9.69 -1.04 2.98
N PHE A 148 8.90 -0.71 4.00
CA PHE A 148 7.62 -1.37 4.26
C PHE A 148 6.61 -1.02 3.18
N GLU A 149 6.37 0.26 2.89
CA GLU A 149 5.45 0.70 1.85
C GLU A 149 5.82 0.16 0.45
N ASP A 150 7.10 0.20 0.07
CA ASP A 150 7.56 -0.39 -1.19
C ASP A 150 7.36 -1.92 -1.21
N THR A 151 7.43 -2.59 -0.05
CA THR A 151 7.14 -4.02 0.07
C THR A 151 5.65 -4.29 0.00
N GLY A 152 4.82 -3.51 0.71
CA GLY A 152 3.37 -3.62 0.75
C GLY A 152 2.77 -3.53 -0.65
N GLN A 153 3.06 -2.45 -1.38
CA GLN A 153 2.55 -2.27 -2.74
C GLN A 153 2.97 -3.41 -3.69
N ARG A 154 4.22 -3.91 -3.60
CA ARG A 154 4.72 -5.02 -4.42
C ARG A 154 4.13 -6.38 -4.00
N ALA A 155 3.81 -6.54 -2.70
CA ALA A 155 3.14 -7.72 -2.17
C ALA A 155 1.70 -7.83 -2.69
N TYR A 156 0.91 -6.77 -2.62
CA TYR A 156 -0.44 -6.74 -3.18
C TYR A 156 -0.45 -7.09 -4.66
N ARG A 157 0.47 -6.51 -5.44
CA ARG A 157 0.61 -6.81 -6.85
C ARG A 157 0.96 -8.29 -7.09
N GLY A 158 1.85 -8.85 -6.26
CA GLY A 158 2.27 -10.26 -6.36
C GLY A 158 1.19 -11.26 -6.03
N GLN A 159 0.21 -10.86 -5.18
CA GLN A 159 -0.92 -11.69 -4.80
C GLN A 159 -2.17 -11.50 -5.69
N ALA A 160 -2.22 -10.45 -6.52
CA ALA A 160 -3.37 -10.16 -7.37
C ALA A 160 -3.80 -11.35 -8.27
N PRO A 161 -2.88 -12.14 -8.90
CA PRO A 161 -3.26 -13.31 -9.68
C PRO A 161 -4.01 -14.38 -8.88
N GLU A 162 -3.73 -14.51 -7.58
CA GLU A 162 -4.37 -15.48 -6.70
C GLU A 162 -5.82 -15.11 -6.36
N LEU A 163 -6.22 -13.86 -6.63
CA LEU A 163 -7.54 -13.30 -6.35
C LEU A 163 -8.46 -13.23 -7.58
N VAL A 164 -8.00 -13.65 -8.75
CA VAL A 164 -8.78 -13.55 -10.01
C VAL A 164 -10.14 -14.27 -9.90
N ALA A 165 -10.20 -15.38 -9.16
CA ALA A 165 -11.45 -16.11 -8.91
C ALA A 165 -12.40 -15.41 -7.93
N ALA A 166 -11.96 -14.32 -7.28
CA ALA A 166 -12.75 -13.52 -6.33
C ALA A 166 -12.65 -12.03 -6.71
N PRO A 167 -13.33 -11.59 -7.79
CA PRO A 167 -13.12 -10.27 -8.41
C PRO A 167 -13.41 -9.10 -7.46
N ASP A 168 -14.34 -9.25 -6.53
CA ASP A 168 -14.63 -8.20 -5.55
C ASP A 168 -13.47 -8.04 -4.56
N VAL A 169 -12.86 -9.15 -4.10
CA VAL A 169 -11.66 -9.12 -3.26
C VAL A 169 -10.49 -8.54 -4.03
N LEU A 170 -10.30 -8.96 -5.29
CA LEU A 170 -9.26 -8.42 -6.16
C LEU A 170 -9.40 -6.90 -6.32
N THR A 171 -10.62 -6.41 -6.52
CA THR A 171 -10.90 -4.96 -6.64
C THR A 171 -10.44 -4.22 -5.39
N GLN A 172 -10.71 -4.77 -4.21
CA GLN A 172 -10.29 -4.16 -2.95
C GLN A 172 -8.79 -4.23 -2.75
N ALA A 173 -8.18 -5.37 -3.02
CA ALA A 173 -6.72 -5.52 -2.96
C ALA A 173 -6.01 -4.49 -3.87
N LEU A 174 -6.54 -4.24 -5.07
CA LEU A 174 -6.02 -3.22 -5.98
C LEU A 174 -6.27 -1.79 -5.48
N THR A 175 -7.35 -1.56 -4.73
CA THR A 175 -7.62 -0.27 -4.09
C THR A 175 -6.59 0.01 -3.01
N ILE A 176 -6.31 -0.95 -2.12
CA ILE A 176 -5.25 -0.85 -1.11
C ILE A 176 -3.89 -0.68 -1.80
N HIS A 177 -3.54 -1.54 -2.76
CA HIS A 177 -2.30 -1.42 -3.55
C HIS A 177 -2.03 0.01 -4.05
N SER A 178 -3.07 0.70 -4.52
CA SER A 178 -2.94 2.09 -5.00
C SER A 178 -2.68 3.10 -3.87
N VAL A 179 -3.14 2.81 -2.66
CA VAL A 179 -2.88 3.62 -1.46
C VAL A 179 -1.44 3.41 -1.01
N GLU A 180 -0.98 2.15 -0.91
CA GLU A 180 0.41 1.77 -0.62
C GLU A 180 1.43 2.49 -1.53
N ALA A 181 1.15 2.50 -2.84
CA ALA A 181 2.00 3.22 -3.79
C ALA A 181 2.06 4.74 -3.51
N ARG A 182 0.98 5.34 -3.02
CA ARG A 182 0.96 6.76 -2.61
C ARG A 182 1.72 7.00 -1.32
N HIS A 183 1.62 6.09 -0.34
CA HIS A 183 2.39 6.14 0.90
C HIS A 183 3.89 6.06 0.58
N ALA A 184 4.30 5.04 -0.18
CA ALA A 184 5.68 4.89 -0.65
C ALA A 184 6.20 6.15 -1.34
N ALA A 185 5.43 6.70 -2.29
CA ALA A 185 5.76 7.92 -3.00
C ALA A 185 5.93 9.12 -2.04
N ARG A 186 5.05 9.25 -1.04
CA ARG A 186 5.11 10.34 -0.07
C ARG A 186 6.33 10.21 0.83
N VAL A 187 6.60 9.03 1.37
CA VAL A 187 7.79 8.77 2.22
C VAL A 187 9.09 8.99 1.42
N ARG A 188 9.15 8.54 0.17
CA ARG A 188 10.29 8.81 -0.73
C ARG A 188 10.54 10.30 -0.89
N ARG A 189 9.49 11.10 -1.07
CA ARG A 189 9.62 12.57 -1.19
C ARG A 189 10.11 13.22 0.10
N LEU A 190 9.74 12.72 1.28
CA LEU A 190 10.29 13.18 2.56
C LEU A 190 11.77 12.84 2.71
N ARG A 191 12.24 11.80 2.04
CA ARG A 191 13.65 11.41 1.94
C ARG A 191 14.40 12.10 0.78
N GLU A 192 13.78 13.08 0.13
CA GLU A 192 14.34 13.80 -1.02
C GLU A 192 14.67 12.91 -2.23
N LEU A 193 14.01 11.75 -2.35
CA LEU A 193 14.15 10.81 -3.44
C LEU A 193 13.07 11.01 -4.52
N THR A 194 13.23 10.33 -5.65
CA THR A 194 12.16 10.19 -6.66
C THR A 194 10.95 9.48 -6.04
N ALA A 195 9.74 9.83 -6.48
CA ALA A 195 8.50 9.27 -5.93
C ALA A 195 8.25 7.80 -6.33
N TRP A 196 9.02 7.26 -7.24
CA TRP A 196 8.95 5.87 -7.73
C TRP A 196 10.26 5.13 -7.48
N ILE A 197 10.25 3.81 -7.61
CA ILE A 197 11.46 2.99 -7.48
C ILE A 197 12.26 3.09 -8.80
N PRO A 198 13.43 3.75 -8.83
CA PRO A 198 14.17 3.97 -10.08
C PRO A 198 14.90 2.71 -10.57
N ARG A 199 15.29 1.83 -9.66
CA ARG A 199 16.04 0.57 -9.91
C ARG A 199 16.09 -0.25 -8.63
N GLU A 200 16.85 -1.37 -8.67
CA GLU A 200 17.39 -1.93 -7.43
C GLU A 200 18.14 -0.82 -6.67
N GLN A 201 17.90 -0.70 -5.39
CA GLN A 201 18.54 0.33 -4.55
C GLN A 201 19.77 -0.26 -3.87
N PRO A 202 20.99 -0.14 -4.47
CA PRO A 202 22.19 -0.77 -3.93
C PRO A 202 22.64 -0.18 -2.59
N ASP A 203 22.31 1.10 -2.35
CA ASP A 203 22.82 1.87 -1.20
C ASP A 203 21.93 1.78 0.05
N VAL A 204 20.94 0.87 0.05
CA VAL A 204 20.15 0.60 1.25
C VAL A 204 20.81 -0.49 2.11
N PRO A 205 20.57 -0.48 3.44
CA PRO A 205 21.05 -1.54 4.32
C PRO A 205 20.64 -2.94 3.88
N ALA A 206 21.52 -3.92 4.10
CA ALA A 206 21.31 -5.30 3.66
C ALA A 206 19.98 -5.90 4.13
N ALA A 207 19.47 -5.47 5.30
CA ALA A 207 18.22 -5.97 5.86
C ALA A 207 16.98 -5.58 5.03
N VAL A 208 17.03 -4.44 4.33
CA VAL A 208 15.91 -3.94 3.49
C VAL A 208 16.20 -4.05 1.99
N LYS A 209 17.42 -4.43 1.61
CA LYS A 209 17.81 -4.59 0.21
C LYS A 209 16.91 -5.56 -0.58
N PRO A 210 16.43 -6.68 -0.02
CA PRO A 210 15.54 -7.59 -0.73
C PRO A 210 14.22 -6.97 -1.19
N THR A 211 13.77 -5.86 -0.57
CA THR A 211 12.60 -5.08 -1.00
C THR A 211 12.71 -4.64 -2.46
N TYR A 212 13.91 -4.44 -2.97
CA TYR A 212 14.17 -3.90 -4.30
C TYR A 212 14.66 -4.93 -5.32
N ALA A 213 14.67 -6.21 -4.94
CA ALA A 213 15.08 -7.28 -5.83
C ALA A 213 14.22 -7.31 -7.12
N GLY A 214 14.87 -7.44 -8.26
CA GLY A 214 14.22 -7.51 -9.57
C GLY A 214 13.85 -6.16 -10.19
N MET A 215 13.94 -5.03 -9.45
CA MET A 215 13.55 -3.71 -9.97
C MET A 215 14.44 -3.21 -11.13
N GLY A 216 15.63 -3.78 -11.32
CA GLY A 216 16.53 -3.47 -12.44
C GLY A 216 16.20 -4.18 -13.75
N GLN A 217 15.13 -4.96 -13.84
CA GLN A 217 14.81 -5.74 -15.04
C GLN A 217 14.30 -4.86 -16.19
N THR A 218 14.91 -5.00 -17.36
CA THR A 218 14.46 -4.35 -18.60
C THR A 218 13.58 -5.26 -19.47
N LYS A 219 13.57 -6.56 -19.17
CA LYS A 219 12.78 -7.53 -19.91
C LYS A 219 11.35 -7.56 -19.36
N LYS A 220 10.37 -7.17 -20.21
CA LYS A 220 8.94 -7.14 -19.86
C LYS A 220 8.17 -8.09 -20.78
N TYR A 221 7.42 -9.03 -20.18
CA TYR A 221 6.62 -10.02 -20.94
C TYR A 221 7.40 -10.78 -22.02
N GLY A 222 8.67 -11.09 -21.75
CA GLY A 222 9.53 -11.80 -22.69
C GLY A 222 10.28 -10.91 -23.68
N VAL A 223 9.95 -9.61 -23.77
CA VAL A 223 10.61 -8.65 -24.67
C VAL A 223 11.64 -7.84 -23.89
N ASP A 224 12.86 -7.79 -24.37
CA ASP A 224 13.90 -6.88 -23.87
C ASP A 224 13.69 -5.50 -24.51
N VAL A 225 13.03 -4.60 -23.77
CA VAL A 225 12.53 -3.32 -24.31
C VAL A 225 13.63 -2.47 -24.93
N PRO A 226 14.84 -2.33 -24.36
CA PRO A 226 15.93 -1.57 -24.99
C PRO A 226 16.41 -2.14 -26.33
N GLN A 227 16.17 -3.43 -26.59
CA GLN A 227 16.56 -4.04 -27.87
C GLN A 227 15.57 -3.75 -28.99
N VAL A 228 14.34 -3.39 -28.68
CA VAL A 228 13.25 -3.14 -29.64
C VAL A 228 12.78 -1.69 -29.66
N SER A 229 13.39 -0.83 -28.85
CA SER A 229 13.02 0.59 -28.73
C SER A 229 14.26 1.45 -28.42
N THR A 230 14.10 2.77 -28.52
CA THR A 230 15.12 3.77 -28.16
C THR A 230 14.97 4.26 -26.70
N VAL A 231 14.12 3.63 -25.90
CA VAL A 231 13.88 4.00 -24.51
C VAL A 231 15.09 3.65 -23.65
N ASP A 232 15.53 4.59 -22.83
CA ASP A 232 16.61 4.36 -21.88
C ASP A 232 16.28 3.19 -20.93
N PRO A 233 17.19 2.24 -20.70
CA PRO A 233 16.98 1.14 -19.76
C PRO A 233 16.51 1.57 -18.37
N VAL A 234 16.95 2.73 -17.88
CA VAL A 234 16.48 3.30 -16.60
C VAL A 234 14.99 3.61 -16.65
N GLN A 235 14.55 4.28 -17.72
CA GLN A 235 13.13 4.60 -17.89
C GLN A 235 12.26 3.34 -17.98
N VAL A 236 12.77 2.25 -18.58
CA VAL A 236 12.06 0.97 -18.58
C VAL A 236 11.88 0.44 -17.15
N THR A 237 12.92 0.51 -16.33
CA THR A 237 12.86 0.02 -14.95
C THR A 237 11.97 0.90 -14.05
N GLU A 238 11.88 2.18 -14.33
CA GLU A 238 11.04 3.14 -13.60
C GLU A 238 9.54 3.04 -13.97
N ALA A 239 9.24 2.54 -15.16
CA ALA A 239 7.86 2.44 -15.64
C ALA A 239 7.10 1.21 -15.11
N PHE A 240 7.78 0.27 -14.45
CA PHE A 240 7.18 -0.97 -13.97
C PHE A 240 7.77 -1.38 -12.63
N ASP A 241 6.91 -1.50 -11.63
CA ASP A 241 7.27 -2.15 -10.37
C ASP A 241 7.10 -3.67 -10.51
N GLU A 242 8.17 -4.42 -10.26
CA GLU A 242 8.10 -5.88 -10.28
C GLU A 242 7.37 -6.41 -9.04
N PRO A 243 6.47 -7.39 -9.18
CA PRO A 243 5.79 -7.98 -8.04
C PRO A 243 6.77 -8.75 -7.14
N LEU A 244 6.42 -8.91 -5.87
CA LEU A 244 7.07 -9.83 -4.95
C LEU A 244 6.16 -11.03 -4.68
N THR A 245 6.73 -12.21 -4.69
CA THR A 245 6.03 -13.42 -4.24
C THR A 245 5.84 -13.39 -2.73
N LYS A 246 4.83 -14.10 -2.21
CA LYS A 246 4.61 -14.27 -0.77
C LYS A 246 5.89 -14.71 -0.04
N GLN A 247 6.66 -15.61 -0.63
CA GLN A 247 7.90 -16.12 -0.03
C GLN A 247 9.00 -15.04 0.06
N GLU A 248 9.13 -14.19 -0.95
CA GLU A 248 10.07 -13.07 -0.94
C GLU A 248 9.68 -12.05 0.11
N VAL A 249 8.40 -11.67 0.18
CA VAL A 249 7.90 -10.76 1.21
C VAL A 249 8.14 -11.32 2.61
N LEU A 250 7.83 -12.59 2.87
CA LEU A 250 8.09 -13.21 4.18
C LEU A 250 9.57 -13.19 4.56
N LYS A 251 10.50 -13.30 3.60
CA LYS A 251 11.94 -13.13 3.88
C LYS A 251 12.30 -11.70 4.25
N ILE A 252 11.64 -10.70 3.63
CA ILE A 252 11.84 -9.28 3.90
C ILE A 252 11.37 -8.93 5.30
N VAL A 253 10.16 -9.36 5.68
CA VAL A 253 9.57 -9.00 6.98
C VAL A 253 10.04 -9.87 8.14
N LYS A 254 10.60 -11.06 7.88
CA LYS A 254 11.09 -11.98 8.90
C LYS A 254 12.00 -11.35 9.97
N PRO A 255 12.94 -10.45 9.64
CA PRO A 255 13.78 -9.80 10.66
C PRO A 255 13.00 -8.94 11.67
N PHE A 256 11.78 -8.55 11.33
CA PHE A 256 10.90 -7.70 12.13
C PHE A 256 9.79 -8.48 12.87
N LEU A 257 9.72 -9.78 12.67
CA LEU A 257 8.84 -10.69 13.42
C LEU A 257 9.61 -11.26 14.62
N ALA A 258 9.03 -11.13 15.84
CA ALA A 258 9.65 -11.55 17.11
C ALA A 258 9.20 -12.94 17.55
#